data_8e3a21d29b46b8be00e044a6d02dd159
#
_entry.id   8e3a21d29b46b8be00e044a6d02dd159
#
_cell.length_a   1.000
_cell.length_b   1.000
_cell.length_c   1.000
_cell.angle_alpha   90.00
_cell.angle_beta   90.00
_cell.angle_gamma   90.00
#
_symmetry.space_group_name_H-M   'P 1'
#
loop_
_entity.id
_entity.type
_entity.pdbx_description
1 polymer ?
#
loop_
_entity_poly.entity_id
_entity_poly.type
_entity_poly.pdbx_seq_one_letter_code
_entity_poly.pdbx_strand_id
1 'polypeptide(L)'
;MNQQHAPGGPGSTATWTSSAKDMVGTAIGQGRVWFTVGYGILNEVYWPSCSTPHIRDLGFIIAGDDFWSEVKRVNQYELTTPSSSLPIPKIVHHHERYRLELEIITDPARDVLLIRYHLEGEGLRLYPLLAPHIGGDGDDNYGSVSPHGLTAHKKGRHLILAAESGFNRASVGYVGSSDGWQDFSQNGYMSWEYQQAGPGNLAMMGELNRNSGVLALAFSDSAQGAATLAASSIAAGYQEARRQYAYLWAAWNETVNFPGLDKLPKNLSDAVRTSIAVIKTHEGRTFPGSLVASLSTPWGDTHKDAGGYHLVWPRDSVEVGFAMLACGLIAEVRALMAYLIAIQQPDGHWMQNNFTDGQPYWQGIQLDEVALPVLFAAKLHEQGLLGEMQGAAIRMARKALAFIAQYGPASPQDRWEENAGINPFTLSVSIAALVAGAKAGFLEEGDKQYALDLADDWNERLESWVYVKDTKLDRELGIDGHYVRLNPNSHSARFGDVMLRNRNNETISTRALLG
;
A
#
# COMPACT_ATOMS: atom_id res chain seq x y z
N MET A 1 17.92 -40.91 0.38
CA MET A 1 17.48 -40.58 -0.98
C MET A 1 17.64 -39.08 -1.14
N ASN A 2 18.43 -38.61 -2.10
CA ASN A 2 18.50 -37.18 -2.40
C ASN A 2 17.15 -36.74 -2.96
N GLN A 3 16.31 -36.13 -2.15
CA GLN A 3 15.01 -35.57 -2.54
C GLN A 3 15.24 -34.26 -3.29
N GLN A 4 15.64 -34.35 -4.56
CA GLN A 4 15.96 -33.13 -5.32
C GLN A 4 14.75 -32.23 -5.57
N HIS A 5 13.60 -32.80 -5.87
CA HIS A 5 12.40 -32.02 -6.20
C HIS A 5 11.24 -32.34 -5.24
N ALA A 6 10.57 -31.32 -4.71
CA ALA A 6 9.44 -31.46 -3.81
C ALA A 6 8.21 -32.06 -4.53
N PRO A 7 7.45 -32.97 -3.89
CA PRO A 7 6.17 -33.46 -4.41
C PRO A 7 5.03 -32.46 -4.17
N GLY A 8 3.92 -32.63 -4.90
CA GLY A 8 2.65 -31.94 -4.62
C GLY A 8 2.45 -30.63 -5.38
N GLY A 9 3.14 -30.43 -6.50
CA GLY A 9 2.88 -29.29 -7.38
C GLY A 9 1.48 -29.30 -8.00
N PRO A 10 0.91 -28.15 -8.27
CA PRO A 10 1.43 -26.79 -8.09
C PRO A 10 1.26 -26.18 -6.68
N GLY A 11 0.82 -26.93 -5.70
CA GLY A 11 0.48 -26.46 -4.37
C GLY A 11 -0.99 -25.98 -4.27
N SER A 12 -1.38 -25.56 -3.06
CA SER A 12 -2.71 -25.00 -2.82
C SER A 12 -2.89 -23.67 -3.55
N THR A 13 -4.15 -23.28 -3.79
CA THR A 13 -4.49 -21.95 -4.35
C THR A 13 -3.80 -20.85 -3.54
N ALA A 14 -3.13 -19.94 -4.25
CA ALA A 14 -2.44 -18.83 -3.62
C ALA A 14 -3.43 -17.85 -2.98
N THR A 15 -3.08 -17.36 -1.80
CA THR A 15 -3.86 -16.37 -1.03
C THR A 15 -2.93 -15.31 -0.47
N TRP A 16 -3.49 -14.15 -0.11
CA TRP A 16 -2.77 -13.12 0.63
C TRP A 16 -3.06 -13.20 2.12
N THR A 17 -2.28 -12.47 2.93
CA THR A 17 -2.59 -12.23 4.35
C THR A 17 -3.73 -11.21 4.47
N SER A 18 -4.17 -10.89 5.68
CA SER A 18 -5.16 -9.83 5.92
C SER A 18 -4.66 -8.46 5.44
N SER A 19 -5.58 -7.59 5.00
CA SER A 19 -5.31 -6.18 4.72
C SER A 19 -4.97 -5.37 5.98
N ALA A 20 -5.35 -5.84 7.17
CA ALA A 20 -4.98 -5.22 8.44
C ALA A 20 -3.46 -5.30 8.66
N LYS A 21 -2.84 -4.14 8.88
CA LYS A 21 -1.40 -4.00 9.13
C LYS A 21 -1.17 -3.27 10.45
N ASP A 22 -0.18 -3.73 11.21
CA ASP A 22 0.25 -3.06 12.43
C ASP A 22 1.21 -1.92 12.11
N MET A 23 2.02 -2.11 11.05
CA MET A 23 3.02 -1.12 10.64
C MET A 23 3.45 -1.32 9.20
N VAL A 24 3.91 -0.21 8.61
CA VAL A 24 4.57 -0.16 7.30
C VAL A 24 5.91 0.52 7.43
N GLY A 25 6.86 0.20 6.56
CA GLY A 25 8.19 0.82 6.63
C GLY A 25 8.96 0.74 5.32
N THR A 26 9.91 1.68 5.20
CA THR A 26 10.89 1.75 4.12
C THR A 26 12.04 2.66 4.52
N ALA A 27 13.24 2.47 4.00
CA ALA A 27 14.33 3.43 4.14
C ALA A 27 14.11 4.64 3.23
N ILE A 28 14.53 5.82 3.67
CA ILE A 28 14.70 6.97 2.80
C ILE A 28 16.13 6.89 2.24
N GLY A 29 16.26 6.61 0.93
CA GLY A 29 17.57 6.40 0.31
C GLY A 29 17.46 5.85 -1.12
N GLN A 30 18.50 5.18 -1.58
CA GLN A 30 18.53 4.57 -2.91
C GLN A 30 17.88 3.18 -2.96
N GLY A 31 17.82 2.47 -1.84
CA GLY A 31 17.17 1.17 -1.73
C GLY A 31 15.67 1.26 -2.00
N ARG A 32 15.13 0.37 -2.84
CA ARG A 32 13.75 0.40 -3.35
C ARG A 32 12.92 -0.75 -2.77
N VAL A 33 12.95 -0.89 -1.44
CA VAL A 33 12.20 -1.95 -0.73
C VAL A 33 11.26 -1.31 0.27
N TRP A 34 10.00 -1.75 0.28
CA TRP A 34 8.97 -1.42 1.26
C TRP A 34 8.47 -2.69 1.92
N PHE A 35 8.02 -2.59 3.14
CA PHE A 35 7.50 -3.75 3.87
C PHE A 35 6.31 -3.41 4.75
N THR A 36 5.53 -4.43 5.06
CA THR A 36 4.42 -4.36 6.01
C THR A 36 4.59 -5.40 7.12
N VAL A 37 4.09 -5.08 8.30
CA VAL A 37 4.06 -5.97 9.47
C VAL A 37 2.62 -6.18 9.91
N GLY A 38 2.28 -7.40 10.25
CA GLY A 38 1.02 -7.78 10.86
C GLY A 38 1.12 -9.17 11.47
N TYR A 39 0.37 -9.44 12.50
CA TYR A 39 0.44 -10.70 13.26
C TYR A 39 1.84 -11.01 13.83
N GLY A 40 2.60 -9.96 14.14
CA GLY A 40 3.94 -10.08 14.67
C GLY A 40 5.00 -10.59 13.67
N ILE A 41 4.70 -10.66 12.39
CA ILE A 41 5.61 -11.11 11.34
C ILE A 41 5.69 -10.11 10.19
N LEU A 42 6.66 -10.32 9.30
CA LEU A 42 6.73 -9.60 8.03
C LEU A 42 5.66 -10.14 7.09
N ASN A 43 4.81 -9.25 6.58
CA ASN A 43 3.84 -9.57 5.55
C ASN A 43 4.41 -9.23 4.17
N GLU A 44 3.66 -8.48 3.35
CA GLU A 44 4.12 -8.16 2.00
C GLU A 44 5.42 -7.35 2.02
N VAL A 45 6.31 -7.67 1.10
CA VAL A 45 7.49 -6.86 0.75
C VAL A 45 7.41 -6.50 -0.72
N TYR A 46 7.59 -5.21 -1.01
CA TYR A 46 7.45 -4.65 -2.35
C TYR A 46 8.81 -4.25 -2.91
N TRP A 47 9.04 -4.50 -4.19
CA TRP A 47 10.25 -4.14 -4.95
C TRP A 47 9.98 -4.17 -6.47
N PRO A 48 10.60 -3.37 -7.32
CA PRO A 48 11.35 -2.13 -7.03
C PRO A 48 10.44 -0.92 -6.84
N SER A 49 9.16 -1.16 -6.73
CA SER A 49 8.11 -0.16 -6.54
C SER A 49 7.17 -0.60 -5.42
N CYS A 50 6.61 0.35 -4.70
CA CYS A 50 5.59 0.12 -3.68
C CYS A 50 4.26 -0.43 -4.23
N SER A 51 4.11 -0.52 -5.56
CA SER A 51 2.98 -1.19 -6.22
C SER A 51 3.27 -2.63 -6.68
N THR A 52 4.45 -3.20 -6.35
CA THR A 52 4.83 -4.54 -6.82
C THR A 52 5.25 -5.45 -5.66
N PRO A 53 4.33 -6.19 -5.04
CA PRO A 53 4.65 -7.12 -3.96
C PRO A 53 5.39 -8.36 -4.48
N HIS A 54 6.25 -8.96 -3.65
CA HIS A 54 7.08 -10.11 -3.99
C HIS A 54 6.99 -11.27 -3.01
N ILE A 55 6.46 -11.06 -1.81
CA ILE A 55 6.21 -12.13 -0.85
C ILE A 55 4.81 -11.97 -0.26
N ARG A 56 4.22 -13.08 0.16
CA ARG A 56 3.01 -13.13 0.96
C ARG A 56 3.30 -12.84 2.43
N ASP A 57 4.28 -13.56 2.97
CA ASP A 57 4.79 -13.37 4.33
C ASP A 57 6.18 -14.04 4.51
N LEU A 58 6.85 -13.60 5.56
CA LEU A 58 8.01 -14.25 6.16
C LEU A 58 7.74 -14.37 7.66
N GLY A 59 7.33 -15.56 8.06
CA GLY A 59 7.07 -15.94 9.43
C GLY A 59 8.19 -16.79 10.02
N PHE A 60 7.95 -17.30 11.24
CA PHE A 60 8.94 -18.12 11.95
C PHE A 60 8.25 -19.29 12.64
N ILE A 61 8.92 -20.46 12.57
CA ILE A 61 8.66 -21.60 13.43
C ILE A 61 9.79 -21.66 14.46
N ILE A 62 9.45 -21.97 15.72
CA ILE A 62 10.37 -22.24 16.80
C ILE A 62 10.17 -23.68 17.23
N ALA A 63 11.23 -24.46 17.30
CA ALA A 63 11.14 -25.86 17.62
C ALA A 63 12.34 -26.38 18.43
N GLY A 64 12.11 -27.40 19.21
CA GLY A 64 13.06 -28.23 19.94
C GLY A 64 12.62 -29.69 19.92
N ASP A 65 13.22 -30.54 20.77
CA ASP A 65 12.99 -31.99 20.71
C ASP A 65 11.53 -32.40 21.00
N ASP A 66 10.84 -31.67 21.89
CA ASP A 66 9.48 -31.99 22.38
C ASP A 66 8.44 -30.90 22.10
N PHE A 67 8.82 -29.91 21.31
CA PHE A 67 8.02 -28.69 21.12
C PHE A 67 8.20 -28.09 19.74
N TRP A 68 7.13 -27.60 19.15
CA TRP A 68 7.17 -26.65 18.04
C TRP A 68 5.99 -25.69 18.06
N SER A 69 6.20 -24.50 17.52
CA SER A 69 5.20 -23.44 17.48
C SER A 69 5.45 -22.51 16.31
N GLU A 70 4.39 -22.07 15.63
CA GLU A 70 4.43 -21.00 14.64
C GLU A 70 4.05 -19.68 15.34
N VAL A 71 4.96 -18.70 15.33
CA VAL A 71 4.77 -17.43 16.09
C VAL A 71 3.53 -16.67 15.65
N LYS A 72 3.19 -16.70 14.35
CA LYS A 72 1.98 -16.08 13.79
C LYS A 72 0.68 -16.65 14.40
N ARG A 73 0.63 -17.94 14.68
CA ARG A 73 -0.55 -18.61 15.28
C ARG A 73 -0.66 -18.37 16.78
N VAL A 74 0.46 -18.24 17.47
CA VAL A 74 0.47 -17.86 18.88
C VAL A 74 -0.05 -16.43 19.03
N ASN A 75 0.34 -15.53 18.14
CA ASN A 75 -0.14 -14.15 18.04
C ASN A 75 -0.05 -13.37 19.36
N GLN A 76 0.97 -13.64 20.18
CA GLN A 76 1.28 -12.93 21.43
C GLN A 76 2.58 -12.16 21.25
N TYR A 77 2.47 -10.89 20.94
CA TYR A 77 3.63 -10.03 20.70
C TYR A 77 3.37 -8.58 21.09
N GLU A 78 4.45 -7.87 21.32
CA GLU A 78 4.50 -6.42 21.45
C GLU A 78 5.23 -5.83 20.23
N LEU A 79 4.70 -4.73 19.68
CA LEU A 79 5.34 -3.96 18.63
C LEU A 79 5.64 -2.56 19.13
N THR A 80 6.90 -2.15 19.01
CA THR A 80 7.36 -0.82 19.38
C THR A 80 8.24 -0.23 18.30
N THR A 81 8.40 1.10 18.32
CA THR A 81 9.32 1.85 17.47
C THR A 81 10.21 2.76 18.31
N PRO A 82 11.40 3.16 17.84
CA PRO A 82 12.26 4.09 18.58
C PRO A 82 11.61 5.47 18.82
N SER A 83 10.76 5.92 17.91
CA SER A 83 9.92 7.12 18.04
C SER A 83 8.75 7.06 17.07
N SER A 84 7.75 7.91 17.27
CA SER A 84 6.56 8.03 16.41
C SER A 84 6.87 8.42 14.95
N SER A 85 8.03 9.00 14.67
CA SER A 85 8.47 9.43 13.34
C SER A 85 9.54 8.55 12.70
N LEU A 86 9.91 7.44 13.34
CA LEU A 86 10.96 6.53 12.85
C LEU A 86 10.43 5.10 12.70
N PRO A 87 10.07 4.66 11.49
CA PRO A 87 9.43 3.39 11.24
C PRO A 87 10.43 2.21 11.26
N ILE A 88 10.98 1.91 12.42
CA ILE A 88 11.80 0.72 12.70
C ILE A 88 11.01 -0.15 13.68
N PRO A 89 10.26 -1.17 13.23
CA PRO A 89 9.55 -2.06 14.12
C PRO A 89 10.51 -2.94 14.91
N LYS A 90 10.34 -2.95 16.22
CA LYS A 90 10.84 -3.96 17.13
C LYS A 90 9.65 -4.79 17.60
N ILE A 91 9.65 -6.08 17.25
CA ILE A 91 8.62 -7.04 17.62
C ILE A 91 9.21 -7.98 18.66
N VAL A 92 8.49 -8.20 19.74
CA VAL A 92 8.86 -9.15 20.79
C VAL A 92 7.74 -10.14 20.99
N HIS A 93 7.95 -11.38 20.59
CA HIS A 93 7.03 -12.48 20.85
C HIS A 93 7.29 -13.07 22.24
N HIS A 94 6.22 -13.30 22.96
CA HIS A 94 6.22 -13.90 24.31
C HIS A 94 5.53 -15.25 24.29
N HIS A 95 6.20 -16.27 24.85
CA HIS A 95 5.66 -17.60 25.05
C HIS A 95 6.30 -18.23 26.29
N GLU A 96 5.66 -19.18 26.93
CA GLU A 96 6.19 -19.86 28.13
C GLU A 96 7.57 -20.50 27.90
N ARG A 97 7.84 -20.98 26.69
CA ARG A 97 9.06 -21.66 26.30
C ARG A 97 10.11 -20.77 25.66
N TYR A 98 9.73 -19.59 25.13
CA TYR A 98 10.65 -18.72 24.40
C TYR A 98 10.29 -17.25 24.45
N ARG A 99 11.29 -16.43 24.15
CA ARG A 99 11.14 -15.04 23.79
C ARG A 99 11.88 -14.79 22.47
N LEU A 100 11.19 -14.31 21.46
CA LEU A 100 11.78 -13.96 20.15
C LEU A 100 11.70 -12.46 19.93
N GLU A 101 12.86 -11.83 19.72
CA GLU A 101 12.96 -10.44 19.30
C GLU A 101 13.28 -10.36 17.81
N LEU A 102 12.55 -9.49 17.10
CA LEU A 102 12.80 -9.14 15.70
C LEU A 102 12.90 -7.62 15.58
N GLU A 103 13.90 -7.11 14.86
CA GLU A 103 13.96 -5.68 14.47
C GLU A 103 14.16 -5.62 12.96
N ILE A 104 13.29 -4.88 12.25
CA ILE A 104 13.20 -4.91 10.79
C ILE A 104 13.54 -3.53 10.23
N ILE A 105 14.42 -3.50 9.21
CA ILE A 105 14.74 -2.32 8.41
C ILE A 105 14.89 -2.69 6.95
N THR A 106 14.84 -1.72 6.04
CA THR A 106 15.39 -1.88 4.69
C THR A 106 16.74 -1.18 4.60
N ASP A 107 17.66 -1.73 3.80
CA ASP A 107 18.98 -1.12 3.59
C ASP A 107 18.81 0.18 2.78
N PRO A 108 19.28 1.35 3.28
CA PRO A 108 19.12 2.61 2.56
C PRO A 108 19.88 2.69 1.23
N ALA A 109 20.89 1.87 1.02
CA ALA A 109 21.74 1.90 -0.16
C ALA A 109 21.45 0.77 -1.17
N ARG A 110 20.74 -0.29 -0.76
CA ARG A 110 20.56 -1.52 -1.53
C ARG A 110 19.11 -2.01 -1.50
N ASP A 111 18.74 -2.79 -2.50
CA ASP A 111 17.41 -3.41 -2.58
C ASP A 111 17.34 -4.68 -1.67
N VAL A 112 17.49 -4.46 -0.36
CA VAL A 112 17.57 -5.50 0.68
C VAL A 112 16.74 -5.10 1.89
N LEU A 113 15.97 -6.06 2.43
CA LEU A 113 15.36 -5.98 3.75
C LEU A 113 16.21 -6.78 4.74
N LEU A 114 16.49 -6.22 5.90
CA LEU A 114 17.28 -6.82 6.97
C LEU A 114 16.41 -7.07 8.21
N ILE A 115 16.50 -8.27 8.76
CA ILE A 115 15.85 -8.65 10.02
C ILE A 115 16.94 -9.06 11.00
N ARG A 116 17.13 -8.28 12.07
CA ARG A 116 17.90 -8.72 13.23
C ARG A 116 16.99 -9.57 14.11
N TYR A 117 17.42 -10.76 14.47
CA TYR A 117 16.66 -11.67 15.32
C TYR A 117 17.47 -12.11 16.54
N HIS A 118 16.75 -12.39 17.63
CA HIS A 118 17.31 -12.98 18.86
C HIS A 118 16.26 -13.88 19.51
N LEU A 119 16.55 -15.17 19.62
CA LEU A 119 15.70 -16.19 20.25
C LEU A 119 16.34 -16.60 21.60
N GLU A 120 15.58 -16.42 22.67
CA GLU A 120 15.84 -17.00 24.00
C GLU A 120 14.94 -18.22 24.19
N GLY A 121 15.51 -19.35 24.61
CA GLY A 121 14.80 -20.61 24.86
C GLY A 121 15.80 -21.78 24.86
N GLU A 122 15.75 -22.60 25.89
CA GLU A 122 16.67 -23.72 26.04
C GLU A 122 16.35 -24.84 25.03
N GLY A 123 17.34 -25.30 24.28
CA GLY A 123 17.20 -26.37 23.28
C GLY A 123 16.37 -26.01 22.06
N LEU A 124 15.95 -24.74 21.91
CA LEU A 124 15.12 -24.28 20.79
C LEU A 124 15.95 -23.75 19.63
N ARG A 125 15.41 -23.88 18.42
CA ARG A 125 15.96 -23.37 17.17
C ARG A 125 14.94 -22.57 16.41
N LEU A 126 15.39 -21.65 15.56
CA LEU A 126 14.56 -20.74 14.78
C LEU A 126 14.56 -21.14 13.30
N TYR A 127 13.38 -21.19 12.71
CA TYR A 127 13.14 -21.57 11.32
C TYR A 127 12.35 -20.46 10.62
N PRO A 128 12.98 -19.54 9.85
CA PRO A 128 12.26 -18.66 8.96
C PRO A 128 11.51 -19.45 7.89
N LEU A 129 10.26 -19.05 7.64
CA LEU A 129 9.36 -19.63 6.65
C LEU A 129 8.89 -18.52 5.70
N LEU A 130 9.38 -18.53 4.47
CA LEU A 130 9.13 -17.51 3.44
C LEU A 130 8.20 -18.04 2.36
N ALA A 131 7.12 -17.32 2.07
CA ALA A 131 6.18 -17.60 0.98
C ALA A 131 6.38 -16.59 -0.17
N PRO A 132 7.06 -16.91 -1.28
CA PRO A 132 7.25 -16.04 -2.41
C PRO A 132 5.95 -15.86 -3.19
N HIS A 133 5.59 -14.60 -3.51
CA HIS A 133 4.52 -14.17 -4.41
C HIS A 133 5.07 -13.15 -5.40
N ILE A 134 6.04 -13.58 -6.20
CA ILE A 134 6.87 -12.70 -7.05
C ILE A 134 6.01 -12.01 -8.11
N GLY A 135 6.02 -10.67 -8.08
CA GLY A 135 5.25 -9.84 -9.00
C GLY A 135 3.77 -9.76 -8.68
N GLY A 136 3.36 -10.04 -7.43
CA GLY A 136 1.98 -9.95 -6.97
C GLY A 136 1.16 -11.22 -7.20
N ASP A 137 1.81 -12.35 -7.45
CA ASP A 137 1.12 -13.60 -7.76
C ASP A 137 1.85 -14.80 -7.14
N GLY A 138 1.13 -15.61 -6.35
CA GLY A 138 1.66 -16.79 -5.70
C GLY A 138 1.84 -18.00 -6.61
N ASP A 139 1.28 -17.98 -7.82
CA ASP A 139 1.45 -19.09 -8.77
C ASP A 139 2.74 -18.94 -9.59
N ASP A 140 3.16 -20.04 -10.23
CA ASP A 140 4.31 -20.10 -11.13
C ASP A 140 5.64 -19.61 -10.56
N ASN A 141 5.80 -19.58 -9.23
CA ASN A 141 7.08 -19.33 -8.62
C ASN A 141 7.97 -20.58 -8.71
N TYR A 142 9.26 -20.38 -8.86
CA TYR A 142 10.31 -21.41 -8.77
C TYR A 142 11.16 -21.12 -7.55
N GLY A 143 11.45 -22.13 -6.76
CA GLY A 143 12.27 -22.02 -5.55
C GLY A 143 13.39 -23.05 -5.52
N SER A 144 14.51 -22.69 -4.92
CA SER A 144 15.64 -23.61 -4.72
C SER A 144 16.47 -23.27 -3.48
N VAL A 145 17.09 -24.30 -2.92
CA VAL A 145 18.16 -24.16 -1.93
C VAL A 145 19.48 -23.92 -2.67
N SER A 146 20.21 -22.89 -2.27
CA SER A 146 21.51 -22.55 -2.84
C SER A 146 22.57 -22.44 -1.73
N PRO A 147 23.88 -22.45 -2.08
CA PRO A 147 24.93 -22.20 -1.10
C PRO A 147 24.86 -20.85 -0.40
N HIS A 148 24.13 -19.89 -0.99
CA HIS A 148 23.98 -18.53 -0.48
C HIS A 148 22.69 -18.31 0.30
N GLY A 149 21.75 -19.26 0.31
CA GLY A 149 20.46 -19.16 0.98
C GLY A 149 19.30 -19.75 0.18
N LEU A 150 18.08 -19.40 0.57
CA LEU A 150 16.84 -19.81 -0.09
C LEU A 150 16.52 -18.83 -1.21
N THR A 151 16.41 -19.31 -2.44
CA THR A 151 16.19 -18.49 -3.64
C THR A 151 14.84 -18.76 -4.27
N ALA A 152 14.17 -17.73 -4.77
CA ALA A 152 13.02 -17.89 -5.63
C ALA A 152 13.07 -16.92 -6.82
N HIS A 153 12.41 -17.32 -7.92
CA HIS A 153 12.35 -16.49 -9.12
C HIS A 153 11.05 -16.71 -9.90
N LYS A 154 10.68 -15.68 -10.67
CA LYS A 154 9.59 -15.69 -11.63
C LYS A 154 9.77 -14.56 -12.65
N LYS A 155 9.63 -14.87 -13.95
CA LYS A 155 9.63 -13.88 -15.05
C LYS A 155 10.79 -12.86 -14.97
N GLY A 156 12.03 -13.34 -14.71
CA GLY A 156 13.23 -12.51 -14.65
C GLY A 156 13.39 -11.70 -13.36
N ARG A 157 12.52 -11.87 -12.37
CA ARG A 157 12.66 -11.30 -11.03
C ARG A 157 13.15 -12.37 -10.07
N HIS A 158 14.11 -12.03 -9.23
CA HIS A 158 14.75 -12.95 -8.30
C HIS A 158 14.75 -12.39 -6.89
N LEU A 159 14.57 -13.27 -5.92
CA LEU A 159 14.80 -12.96 -4.50
C LEU A 159 15.68 -14.04 -3.86
N ILE A 160 16.35 -13.67 -2.79
CA ILE A 160 17.08 -14.57 -1.91
C ILE A 160 16.84 -14.21 -0.44
N LEU A 161 16.59 -15.22 0.39
CA LEU A 161 16.69 -15.12 1.84
C LEU A 161 18.01 -15.73 2.28
N ALA A 162 18.95 -14.89 2.67
CA ALA A 162 20.25 -15.26 3.19
C ALA A 162 20.29 -15.06 4.72
N ALA A 163 20.99 -15.94 5.42
CA ALA A 163 21.28 -15.80 6.84
C ALA A 163 22.76 -15.52 7.05
N GLU A 164 23.10 -14.56 7.93
CA GLU A 164 24.49 -14.21 8.29
C GLU A 164 25.30 -15.43 8.73
N SER A 165 24.70 -16.33 9.51
CA SER A 165 25.33 -17.56 9.98
C SER A 165 25.11 -18.76 9.06
N GLY A 166 24.36 -18.61 7.96
CA GLY A 166 23.89 -19.70 7.13
C GLY A 166 22.75 -20.52 7.74
N PHE A 167 22.33 -21.53 7.00
CA PHE A 167 21.33 -22.50 7.43
C PHE A 167 21.99 -23.87 7.67
N ASN A 168 21.62 -24.56 8.75
CA ASN A 168 21.99 -25.95 8.99
C ASN A 168 21.33 -26.90 7.98
N ARG A 169 20.02 -26.67 7.79
CA ARG A 169 19.15 -27.45 6.90
C ARG A 169 18.23 -26.47 6.18
N ALA A 170 17.81 -26.83 4.98
CA ALA A 170 16.91 -26.01 4.18
C ALA A 170 16.03 -26.88 3.28
N SER A 171 14.80 -26.43 3.05
CA SER A 171 13.83 -27.11 2.20
C SER A 171 12.96 -26.12 1.46
N VAL A 172 12.58 -26.46 0.23
CA VAL A 172 11.61 -25.70 -0.58
C VAL A 172 10.49 -26.65 -0.96
N GLY A 173 9.24 -26.30 -0.63
CA GLY A 173 8.09 -27.15 -0.89
C GLY A 173 6.89 -26.40 -1.43
N TYR A 174 5.90 -27.16 -1.88
CA TYR A 174 4.61 -26.63 -2.33
C TYR A 174 3.67 -26.43 -1.14
N VAL A 175 3.05 -25.26 -1.05
CA VAL A 175 2.13 -24.90 0.02
C VAL A 175 0.99 -25.91 0.13
N GLY A 176 0.75 -26.41 1.33
CA GLY A 176 -0.28 -27.39 1.64
C GLY A 176 0.07 -28.85 1.31
N SER A 177 1.29 -29.13 0.80
CA SER A 177 1.72 -30.48 0.42
C SER A 177 3.07 -30.88 1.00
N SER A 178 4.11 -30.12 0.67
CA SER A 178 5.52 -30.45 0.99
C SER A 178 6.29 -29.27 1.56
N ASP A 179 5.61 -28.21 1.96
CA ASP A 179 6.20 -27.07 2.63
C ASP A 179 6.61 -27.38 4.07
N GLY A 180 7.45 -26.51 4.65
CA GLY A 180 7.99 -26.71 5.98
C GLY A 180 6.96 -26.69 7.10
N TRP A 181 5.80 -26.03 6.92
CA TRP A 181 4.72 -26.08 7.90
C TRP A 181 4.07 -27.47 7.91
N GLN A 182 3.85 -28.07 6.74
CA GLN A 182 3.34 -29.45 6.61
C GLN A 182 4.29 -30.45 7.24
N ASP A 183 5.62 -30.26 7.06
CA ASP A 183 6.64 -31.10 7.68
C ASP A 183 6.53 -31.07 9.21
N PHE A 184 6.50 -29.88 9.82
CA PHE A 184 6.33 -29.75 11.27
C PHE A 184 4.98 -30.28 11.76
N SER A 185 3.92 -30.05 11.02
CA SER A 185 2.57 -30.56 11.38
C SER A 185 2.50 -32.08 11.40
N GLN A 186 3.23 -32.75 10.51
CA GLN A 186 3.22 -34.22 10.40
C GLN A 186 4.27 -34.89 11.30
N ASN A 187 5.45 -34.31 11.40
CA ASN A 187 6.60 -34.95 12.01
C ASN A 187 7.05 -34.33 13.34
N GLY A 188 6.60 -33.09 13.65
CA GLY A 188 7.03 -32.36 14.86
C GLY A 188 8.40 -31.71 14.77
N TYR A 189 9.13 -31.95 13.71
CA TYR A 189 10.48 -31.44 13.44
C TYR A 189 10.74 -31.33 11.94
N MET A 190 11.79 -30.60 11.53
CA MET A 190 12.18 -30.52 10.13
C MET A 190 12.80 -31.84 9.67
N SER A 191 12.05 -32.63 8.89
CA SER A 191 12.48 -33.91 8.34
C SER A 191 12.74 -33.87 6.83
N TRP A 192 12.11 -32.93 6.11
CA TRP A 192 12.24 -32.79 4.67
C TRP A 192 13.35 -31.82 4.27
N GLU A 193 14.07 -32.13 3.19
CA GLU A 193 15.17 -31.31 2.64
C GLU A 193 15.10 -31.27 1.11
N TYR A 194 13.94 -30.88 0.57
CA TYR A 194 13.75 -30.72 -0.85
C TYR A 194 14.58 -29.54 -1.37
N GLN A 195 15.36 -29.79 -2.42
CA GLN A 195 16.29 -28.79 -2.97
C GLN A 195 15.62 -27.83 -3.96
N GLN A 196 14.51 -28.25 -4.59
CA GLN A 196 13.82 -27.48 -5.61
C GLN A 196 12.31 -27.73 -5.56
N ALA A 197 11.54 -26.70 -5.89
CA ALA A 197 10.10 -26.77 -6.17
C ALA A 197 9.74 -25.71 -7.22
N GLY A 198 8.67 -25.93 -7.95
CA GLY A 198 8.15 -25.01 -8.97
C GLY A 198 7.87 -25.72 -10.30
N PRO A 199 7.03 -25.13 -11.16
CA PRO A 199 6.27 -23.91 -10.90
C PRO A 199 5.12 -24.12 -9.90
N GLY A 200 4.79 -23.09 -9.10
CA GLY A 200 3.65 -23.16 -8.21
C GLY A 200 3.66 -22.18 -7.03
N ASN A 201 2.72 -22.42 -6.11
CA ASN A 201 2.64 -21.74 -4.82
C ASN A 201 3.58 -22.44 -3.83
N LEU A 202 4.63 -21.74 -3.42
CA LEU A 202 5.75 -22.29 -2.68
C LEU A 202 5.89 -21.69 -1.28
N ALA A 203 6.51 -22.49 -0.38
CA ALA A 203 7.10 -21.95 0.84
C ALA A 203 8.50 -22.55 1.04
N MET A 204 9.42 -21.73 1.50
CA MET A 204 10.83 -22.02 1.70
C MET A 204 11.17 -21.89 3.18
N MET A 205 11.85 -22.87 3.75
CA MET A 205 12.20 -22.90 5.17
C MET A 205 13.67 -23.27 5.36
N GLY A 206 14.29 -22.71 6.38
CA GLY A 206 15.64 -23.09 6.79
C GLY A 206 15.82 -23.08 8.30
N GLU A 207 16.59 -24.03 8.82
CA GLU A 207 17.03 -24.05 10.21
C GLU A 207 18.24 -23.13 10.37
N LEU A 208 18.13 -22.09 11.20
CA LEU A 208 19.23 -21.16 11.43
C LEU A 208 20.35 -21.79 12.27
N ASN A 209 21.59 -21.53 11.90
CA ASN A 209 22.78 -22.02 12.62
C ASN A 209 22.93 -21.44 14.03
N ARG A 210 22.30 -20.28 14.31
CA ARG A 210 22.39 -19.56 15.57
C ARG A 210 21.04 -18.98 15.95
N ASN A 211 20.81 -18.80 17.24
CA ASN A 211 19.62 -18.19 17.80
C ASN A 211 19.65 -16.64 17.77
N SER A 212 20.74 -16.05 17.29
CA SER A 212 20.84 -14.61 17.06
C SER A 212 21.68 -14.32 15.82
N GLY A 213 21.32 -13.25 15.10
CA GLY A 213 21.99 -12.85 13.87
C GLY A 213 21.12 -11.95 12.99
N VAL A 214 21.45 -11.95 11.70
CA VAL A 214 20.77 -11.15 10.69
C VAL A 214 20.31 -12.02 9.53
N LEU A 215 19.06 -11.83 9.12
CA LEU A 215 18.52 -12.30 7.84
C LEU A 215 18.52 -11.16 6.84
N ALA A 216 18.87 -11.44 5.58
CA ALA A 216 18.80 -10.50 4.47
C ALA A 216 17.88 -11.07 3.37
N LEU A 217 16.78 -10.38 3.09
CA LEU A 217 15.89 -10.65 1.97
C LEU A 217 16.21 -9.63 0.87
N ALA A 218 16.90 -10.09 -0.19
CA ALA A 218 17.36 -9.23 -1.28
C ALA A 218 16.63 -9.53 -2.59
N PHE A 219 16.51 -8.50 -3.43
CA PHE A 219 15.79 -8.54 -4.70
C PHE A 219 16.69 -8.06 -5.84
N SER A 220 16.56 -8.67 -7.03
CA SER A 220 17.28 -8.26 -8.25
C SER A 220 16.63 -8.87 -9.50
N ASP A 221 17.02 -8.39 -10.67
CA ASP A 221 16.67 -8.98 -11.96
C ASP A 221 17.55 -10.19 -12.33
N SER A 222 18.43 -10.64 -11.42
CA SER A 222 19.24 -11.86 -11.57
C SER A 222 19.52 -12.52 -10.23
N ALA A 223 19.72 -13.85 -10.24
CA ALA A 223 20.06 -14.63 -9.05
C ALA A 223 21.38 -14.16 -8.42
N GLN A 224 22.40 -13.91 -9.25
CA GLN A 224 23.71 -13.43 -8.81
C GLN A 224 23.61 -12.02 -8.21
N GLY A 225 22.81 -11.14 -8.81
CA GLY A 225 22.53 -9.81 -8.29
C GLY A 225 21.90 -9.85 -6.90
N ALA A 226 20.86 -10.66 -6.71
CA ALA A 226 20.22 -10.84 -5.42
C ALA A 226 21.20 -11.38 -4.36
N ALA A 227 21.98 -12.41 -4.69
CA ALA A 227 22.99 -12.98 -3.78
C ALA A 227 24.08 -11.97 -3.41
N THR A 228 24.57 -11.19 -4.39
CA THR A 228 25.58 -10.14 -4.15
C THR A 228 25.03 -9.03 -3.25
N LEU A 229 23.79 -8.58 -3.46
CA LEU A 229 23.16 -7.55 -2.63
C LEU A 229 22.96 -8.05 -1.19
N ALA A 230 22.49 -9.27 -0.98
CA ALA A 230 22.34 -9.87 0.35
C ALA A 230 23.70 -9.95 1.08
N ALA A 231 24.71 -10.51 0.42
CA ALA A 231 26.05 -10.62 0.98
C ALA A 231 26.68 -9.26 1.30
N SER A 232 26.49 -8.27 0.43
CA SER A 232 27.00 -6.91 0.63
C SER A 232 26.34 -6.20 1.82
N SER A 233 25.01 -6.37 1.99
CA SER A 233 24.29 -5.78 3.14
C SER A 233 24.68 -6.44 4.46
N ILE A 234 24.84 -7.77 4.48
CA ILE A 234 25.35 -8.51 5.65
C ILE A 234 26.76 -8.04 5.99
N ALA A 235 27.65 -7.94 5.01
CA ALA A 235 29.03 -7.51 5.21
C ALA A 235 29.16 -6.05 5.67
N ALA A 236 28.28 -5.15 5.19
CA ALA A 236 28.22 -3.77 5.67
C ALA A 236 27.76 -3.68 7.14
N GLY A 237 27.00 -4.65 7.59
CA GLY A 237 26.55 -4.79 8.98
C GLY A 237 25.22 -4.11 9.27
N TYR A 238 24.39 -4.81 10.04
CA TYR A 238 23.06 -4.34 10.44
C TYR A 238 23.07 -2.98 11.16
N GLN A 239 24.02 -2.79 12.09
CA GLN A 239 24.07 -1.55 12.90
C GLN A 239 24.42 -0.33 12.04
N GLU A 240 25.24 -0.51 11.00
CA GLU A 240 25.54 0.58 10.06
C GLU A 240 24.32 0.94 9.22
N ALA A 241 23.64 -0.06 8.64
CA ALA A 241 22.43 0.15 7.87
C ALA A 241 21.34 0.83 8.72
N ARG A 242 21.16 0.38 9.99
CA ARG A 242 20.21 0.96 10.94
C ARG A 242 20.54 2.42 11.30
N ARG A 243 21.82 2.74 11.48
CA ARG A 243 22.26 4.11 11.76
C ARG A 243 21.97 5.03 10.57
N GLN A 244 22.27 4.58 9.37
CA GLN A 244 21.97 5.32 8.12
C GLN A 244 20.46 5.48 7.93
N TYR A 245 19.67 4.44 8.17
CA TYR A 245 18.21 4.48 8.11
C TYR A 245 17.67 5.58 9.05
N ALA A 246 18.08 5.56 10.33
CA ALA A 246 17.65 6.53 11.32
C ALA A 246 18.10 7.96 10.98
N TYR A 247 19.32 8.13 10.49
CA TYR A 247 19.86 9.42 10.06
C TYR A 247 19.04 10.03 8.90
N LEU A 248 18.75 9.26 7.87
CA LEU A 248 18.00 9.75 6.72
C LEU A 248 16.55 10.09 7.09
N TRP A 249 15.91 9.30 7.95
CA TRP A 249 14.59 9.63 8.49
C TRP A 249 14.62 10.89 9.35
N ALA A 250 15.64 11.07 10.19
CA ALA A 250 15.81 12.28 11.00
C ALA A 250 15.98 13.51 10.10
N ALA A 251 16.88 13.45 9.11
CA ALA A 251 17.11 14.53 8.17
C ALA A 251 15.84 14.89 7.37
N TRP A 252 15.05 13.92 6.95
CA TRP A 252 13.77 14.19 6.30
C TRP A 252 12.75 14.80 7.27
N ASN A 253 12.65 14.31 8.50
CA ASN A 253 11.75 14.86 9.51
C ASN A 253 12.03 16.34 9.84
N GLU A 254 13.27 16.82 9.66
CA GLU A 254 13.63 18.24 9.81
C GLU A 254 12.98 19.13 8.74
N THR A 255 12.55 18.57 7.60
CA THR A 255 11.82 19.31 6.56
C THR A 255 10.34 19.48 6.88
N VAL A 256 9.81 18.71 7.84
CA VAL A 256 8.39 18.79 8.24
C VAL A 256 8.15 20.07 9.04
N ASN A 257 7.24 20.88 8.54
CA ASN A 257 6.81 22.12 9.19
C ASN A 257 5.29 22.13 9.35
N PHE A 258 4.79 21.48 10.41
CA PHE A 258 3.36 21.51 10.75
C PHE A 258 3.14 22.56 11.85
N PRO A 259 2.47 23.70 11.53
CA PRO A 259 2.28 24.78 12.48
C PRO A 259 1.52 24.33 13.74
N GLY A 260 2.13 24.53 14.90
CA GLY A 260 1.50 24.21 16.18
C GLY A 260 1.64 22.75 16.63
N LEU A 261 2.37 21.91 15.92
CA LEU A 261 2.60 20.51 16.30
C LEU A 261 3.10 20.36 17.76
N ASP A 262 4.03 21.22 18.17
CA ASP A 262 4.61 21.20 19.51
C ASP A 262 3.65 21.74 20.61
N LYS A 263 2.52 22.33 20.22
CA LYS A 263 1.47 22.79 21.14
C LYS A 263 0.42 21.72 21.41
N LEU A 264 0.43 20.65 20.65
CA LEU A 264 -0.51 19.53 20.83
C LEU A 264 -0.13 18.70 22.06
N PRO A 265 -1.11 18.10 22.75
CA PRO A 265 -0.84 17.04 23.72
C PRO A 265 0.04 15.94 23.10
N LYS A 266 0.92 15.33 23.90
CA LYS A 266 1.92 14.37 23.42
C LYS A 266 1.32 13.24 22.55
N ASN A 267 0.21 12.64 22.97
CA ASN A 267 -0.46 11.58 22.23
C ASN A 267 -0.95 12.03 20.85
N LEU A 268 -1.45 13.27 20.71
CA LEU A 268 -1.88 13.83 19.43
C LEU A 268 -0.69 14.20 18.56
N SER A 269 0.35 14.79 19.12
CA SER A 269 1.56 15.11 18.35
C SER A 269 2.26 13.83 17.86
N ASP A 270 2.29 12.77 18.67
CA ASP A 270 2.81 11.46 18.26
C ASP A 270 1.96 10.85 17.14
N ALA A 271 0.64 10.93 17.21
CA ALA A 271 -0.26 10.45 16.16
C ALA A 271 -0.05 11.21 14.84
N VAL A 272 0.10 12.53 14.88
CA VAL A 272 0.41 13.34 13.69
C VAL A 272 1.77 12.96 13.11
N ARG A 273 2.81 12.81 13.93
CA ARG A 273 4.15 12.39 13.47
C ARG A 273 4.12 11.01 12.83
N THR A 274 3.38 10.07 13.41
CA THR A 274 3.19 8.73 12.84
C THR A 274 2.46 8.82 11.49
N SER A 275 1.40 9.62 11.39
CA SER A 275 0.65 9.81 10.14
C SER A 275 1.54 10.38 9.02
N ILE A 276 2.37 11.38 9.34
CA ILE A 276 3.33 11.97 8.39
C ILE A 276 4.35 10.92 7.94
N ALA A 277 4.87 10.10 8.86
CA ALA A 277 5.79 9.01 8.52
C ALA A 277 5.10 7.93 7.65
N VAL A 278 3.85 7.59 7.94
CA VAL A 278 3.05 6.65 7.12
C VAL A 278 2.86 7.20 5.71
N ILE A 279 2.49 8.48 5.54
CA ILE A 279 2.40 9.12 4.23
C ILE A 279 3.71 8.95 3.45
N LYS A 280 4.85 9.25 4.08
CA LYS A 280 6.18 9.12 3.42
C LYS A 280 6.50 7.68 3.01
N THR A 281 6.05 6.69 3.76
CA THR A 281 6.26 5.28 3.39
C THR A 281 5.43 4.81 2.20
N HIS A 282 4.39 5.57 1.79
CA HIS A 282 3.54 5.25 0.64
C HIS A 282 4.01 5.89 -0.67
N GLU A 283 5.09 6.65 -0.61
CA GLU A 283 5.66 7.31 -1.79
C GLU A 283 6.54 6.37 -2.62
N GLY A 284 6.33 6.36 -3.95
CA GLY A 284 7.18 5.66 -4.90
C GLY A 284 8.49 6.42 -5.16
N ARG A 285 9.63 5.74 -5.01
CA ARG A 285 10.95 6.34 -5.30
C ARG A 285 11.34 6.24 -6.77
N THR A 286 10.92 5.17 -7.44
CA THR A 286 11.19 4.98 -8.87
C THR A 286 10.43 5.98 -9.72
N PHE A 287 9.23 6.34 -9.29
CA PHE A 287 8.35 7.30 -9.95
C PHE A 287 7.94 8.37 -8.93
N PRO A 288 8.78 9.41 -8.74
CA PRO A 288 8.55 10.43 -7.72
C PRO A 288 7.18 11.10 -7.86
N GLY A 289 6.51 11.28 -6.73
CA GLY A 289 5.15 11.82 -6.65
C GLY A 289 4.04 10.80 -6.82
N SER A 290 4.35 9.53 -7.18
CA SER A 290 3.36 8.46 -7.09
C SER A 290 3.12 8.11 -5.61
N LEU A 291 1.86 8.06 -5.21
CA LEU A 291 1.43 7.74 -3.85
C LEU A 291 0.40 6.61 -3.91
N VAL A 292 0.75 5.44 -3.38
CA VAL A 292 -0.22 4.34 -3.30
C VAL A 292 -1.23 4.59 -2.17
N ALA A 293 -2.48 4.17 -2.36
CA ALA A 293 -3.54 4.40 -1.38
C ALA A 293 -3.25 3.65 -0.06
N SER A 294 -2.70 2.45 -0.14
CA SER A 294 -2.20 1.69 1.02
C SER A 294 -1.20 0.62 0.60
N LEU A 295 -0.20 0.35 1.43
CA LEU A 295 0.66 -0.83 1.30
C LEU A 295 -0.11 -2.08 1.76
N SER A 296 -1.14 -2.44 1.00
CA SER A 296 -1.99 -3.61 1.27
C SER A 296 -2.41 -4.24 -0.06
N THR A 297 -2.18 -5.54 -0.20
CA THR A 297 -2.50 -6.28 -1.43
C THR A 297 -3.95 -6.75 -1.46
N PRO A 298 -4.52 -7.42 -0.42
CA PRO A 298 -5.90 -7.85 -0.51
C PRO A 298 -6.88 -6.68 -0.34
N TRP A 299 -8.03 -6.78 -1.03
CA TRP A 299 -9.16 -5.87 -0.94
C TRP A 299 -10.03 -6.09 0.33
N GLY A 300 -9.49 -6.72 1.35
CA GLY A 300 -10.21 -7.12 2.56
C GLY A 300 -10.51 -8.61 2.62
N ASP A 301 -10.33 -9.35 1.55
CA ASP A 301 -10.35 -10.82 1.50
C ASP A 301 -8.95 -11.37 1.16
N THR A 302 -8.82 -12.70 1.12
CA THR A 302 -7.55 -13.38 0.89
C THR A 302 -7.44 -13.94 -0.54
N HIS A 303 -8.33 -13.54 -1.45
CA HIS A 303 -8.31 -14.05 -2.82
C HIS A 303 -7.08 -13.57 -3.58
N LYS A 304 -6.71 -14.36 -4.57
CA LYS A 304 -5.65 -14.04 -5.51
C LYS A 304 -6.12 -12.94 -6.44
N ASP A 305 -5.53 -11.76 -6.32
CA ASP A 305 -5.71 -10.65 -7.23
C ASP A 305 -4.37 -9.91 -7.37
N ALA A 306 -4.03 -9.49 -8.59
CA ALA A 306 -2.86 -8.65 -8.84
C ALA A 306 -3.10 -7.19 -8.43
N GLY A 307 -4.36 -6.77 -8.34
CA GLY A 307 -4.78 -5.49 -7.81
C GLY A 307 -4.88 -5.50 -6.28
N GLY A 308 -4.92 -4.32 -5.71
CA GLY A 308 -5.04 -4.10 -4.26
C GLY A 308 -4.93 -2.62 -3.97
N TYR A 309 -4.89 -2.24 -2.70
CA TYR A 309 -4.74 -0.84 -2.30
C TYR A 309 -3.33 -0.28 -2.56
N HIS A 310 -2.39 -1.11 -3.01
CA HIS A 310 -1.04 -0.72 -3.45
C HIS A 310 -1.01 -0.10 -4.87
N LEU A 311 -2.11 0.52 -5.26
CA LEU A 311 -2.29 1.30 -6.50
C LEU A 311 -2.45 2.79 -6.18
N VAL A 312 -2.32 3.62 -7.19
CA VAL A 312 -2.46 5.08 -7.09
C VAL A 312 -3.84 5.48 -7.60
N TRP A 313 -4.65 6.13 -6.74
CA TRP A 313 -5.87 6.84 -7.12
C TRP A 313 -5.61 8.34 -7.11
N PRO A 314 -6.02 9.10 -8.13
CA PRO A 314 -5.87 10.56 -8.14
C PRO A 314 -6.53 11.24 -6.94
N ARG A 315 -7.71 10.80 -6.51
CA ARG A 315 -8.42 11.29 -5.32
C ARG A 315 -7.57 11.17 -4.07
N ASP A 316 -7.14 9.95 -3.75
CA ASP A 316 -6.34 9.65 -2.56
C ASP A 316 -5.02 10.41 -2.56
N SER A 317 -4.37 10.47 -3.73
CA SER A 317 -3.11 11.21 -3.91
C SER A 317 -3.27 12.70 -3.64
N VAL A 318 -4.37 13.32 -4.09
CA VAL A 318 -4.63 14.75 -3.86
C VAL A 318 -4.98 15.04 -2.40
N GLU A 319 -5.79 14.21 -1.75
CA GLU A 319 -6.09 14.35 -0.32
C GLU A 319 -4.81 14.27 0.52
N VAL A 320 -3.94 13.30 0.23
CA VAL A 320 -2.60 13.20 0.84
C VAL A 320 -1.74 14.41 0.47
N GLY A 321 -1.81 14.89 -0.77
CA GLY A 321 -1.12 16.09 -1.23
C GLY A 321 -1.47 17.34 -0.42
N PHE A 322 -2.75 17.54 -0.09
CA PHE A 322 -3.17 18.63 0.81
C PHE A 322 -2.63 18.46 2.23
N ALA A 323 -2.59 17.22 2.76
CA ALA A 323 -1.97 16.93 4.05
C ALA A 323 -0.45 17.22 4.04
N MET A 324 0.26 16.82 2.97
CA MET A 324 1.67 17.14 2.77
C MET A 324 1.91 18.66 2.70
N LEU A 325 1.05 19.39 2.00
CA LEU A 325 1.12 20.84 1.89
C LEU A 325 0.95 21.51 3.27
N ALA A 326 0.00 21.04 4.08
CA ALA A 326 -0.19 21.51 5.44
C ALA A 326 1.01 21.22 6.35
N CYS A 327 1.79 20.18 6.04
CA CYS A 327 3.02 19.83 6.73
C CYS A 327 4.29 20.50 6.15
N GLY A 328 4.15 21.41 5.18
CA GLY A 328 5.27 22.12 4.57
C GLY A 328 6.17 21.25 3.68
N LEU A 329 5.73 20.07 3.25
CA LEU A 329 6.47 19.11 2.42
C LEU A 329 6.44 19.55 0.94
N ILE A 330 7.09 20.67 0.63
CA ILE A 330 6.98 21.34 -0.68
C ILE A 330 7.57 20.50 -1.82
N ALA A 331 8.66 19.78 -1.58
CA ALA A 331 9.28 18.92 -2.59
C ALA A 331 8.32 17.79 -3.01
N GLU A 332 7.68 17.15 -2.04
CA GLU A 332 6.72 16.07 -2.23
C GLU A 332 5.46 16.54 -2.97
N VAL A 333 4.87 17.68 -2.59
CA VAL A 333 3.68 18.20 -3.29
C VAL A 333 3.98 18.61 -4.72
N ARG A 334 5.19 19.14 -5.00
CA ARG A 334 5.62 19.45 -6.37
C ARG A 334 5.82 18.19 -7.20
N ALA A 335 6.42 17.14 -6.61
CA ALA A 335 6.57 15.85 -7.26
C ALA A 335 5.22 15.22 -7.58
N LEU A 336 4.27 15.26 -6.64
CA LEU A 336 2.90 14.79 -6.86
C LEU A 336 2.21 15.54 -8.00
N MET A 337 2.31 16.88 -8.05
CA MET A 337 1.72 17.66 -9.15
C MET A 337 2.34 17.27 -10.50
N ALA A 338 3.66 17.08 -10.57
CA ALA A 338 4.35 16.63 -11.79
C ALA A 338 3.86 15.24 -12.22
N TYR A 339 3.68 14.32 -11.26
CA TYR A 339 3.15 12.99 -11.52
C TYR A 339 1.72 13.03 -12.06
N LEU A 340 0.81 13.78 -11.42
CA LEU A 340 -0.57 13.96 -11.89
C LEU A 340 -0.63 14.53 -13.31
N ILE A 341 0.23 15.50 -13.65
CA ILE A 341 0.33 16.04 -15.01
C ILE A 341 0.76 14.95 -15.99
N ALA A 342 1.71 14.10 -15.61
CA ALA A 342 2.28 13.07 -16.48
C ALA A 342 1.29 11.94 -16.82
N ILE A 343 0.39 11.59 -15.88
CA ILE A 343 -0.55 10.46 -16.06
C ILE A 343 -1.94 10.90 -16.57
N GLN A 344 -2.18 12.21 -16.78
CA GLN A 344 -3.45 12.71 -17.32
C GLN A 344 -3.69 12.18 -18.75
N GLN A 345 -4.89 11.71 -19.03
CA GLN A 345 -5.29 11.27 -20.36
C GLN A 345 -5.42 12.47 -21.33
N PRO A 346 -5.30 12.24 -22.65
CA PRO A 346 -5.32 13.32 -23.64
C PRO A 346 -6.58 14.19 -23.62
N ASP A 347 -7.74 13.61 -23.28
CA ASP A 347 -9.04 14.28 -23.18
C ASP A 347 -9.29 15.01 -21.84
N GLY A 348 -8.41 14.83 -20.86
CA GLY A 348 -8.42 15.58 -19.62
C GLY A 348 -8.79 14.81 -18.35
N HIS A 349 -9.23 13.55 -18.45
CA HIS A 349 -9.51 12.73 -17.28
C HIS A 349 -8.28 11.96 -16.78
N TRP A 350 -8.43 11.26 -15.67
CA TRP A 350 -7.53 10.22 -15.17
C TRP A 350 -8.24 8.88 -15.13
N MET A 351 -7.50 7.81 -15.33
CA MET A 351 -8.02 6.46 -15.09
C MET A 351 -8.28 6.26 -13.59
N GLN A 352 -9.26 5.43 -13.24
CA GLN A 352 -9.67 5.15 -11.87
C GLN A 352 -8.49 4.89 -10.93
N ASN A 353 -7.55 4.04 -11.35
CA ASN A 353 -6.29 3.83 -10.64
C ASN A 353 -5.21 3.29 -11.60
N ASN A 354 -3.98 3.40 -11.15
CA ASN A 354 -2.82 2.93 -11.91
C ASN A 354 -1.72 2.42 -10.98
N PHE A 355 -0.83 1.60 -11.55
CA PHE A 355 0.45 1.31 -10.91
C PHE A 355 1.28 2.60 -10.82
N THR A 356 2.34 2.59 -10.00
CA THR A 356 3.19 3.77 -9.80
C THR A 356 3.86 4.28 -11.08
N ASP A 357 4.03 3.44 -12.10
CA ASP A 357 4.55 3.82 -13.43
C ASP A 357 3.51 4.51 -14.33
N GLY A 358 2.28 4.68 -13.85
CA GLY A 358 1.17 5.30 -14.58
C GLY A 358 0.38 4.35 -15.47
N GLN A 359 0.71 3.05 -15.52
CA GLN A 359 -0.10 2.07 -16.26
C GLN A 359 -1.44 1.83 -15.54
N PRO A 360 -2.59 2.02 -16.21
CA PRO A 360 -3.89 1.79 -15.62
C PRO A 360 -4.08 0.33 -15.20
N TYR A 361 -4.63 0.13 -14.01
CA TYR A 361 -5.16 -1.17 -13.61
C TYR A 361 -6.67 -1.24 -13.92
N TRP A 362 -7.46 -0.30 -13.38
CA TRP A 362 -8.83 -0.09 -13.78
C TRP A 362 -9.00 1.21 -14.56
N GLN A 363 -9.87 1.15 -15.56
CA GLN A 363 -10.09 2.25 -16.51
C GLN A 363 -11.44 2.96 -16.28
N GLY A 364 -12.06 2.80 -15.12
CA GLY A 364 -13.26 3.53 -14.74
C GLY A 364 -13.00 5.04 -14.69
N ILE A 365 -14.07 5.83 -14.80
CA ILE A 365 -14.00 7.29 -14.74
C ILE A 365 -14.83 7.78 -13.56
N GLN A 366 -14.20 8.58 -12.71
CA GLN A 366 -14.82 9.26 -11.58
C GLN A 366 -14.56 10.75 -11.71
N LEU A 367 -15.61 11.56 -11.74
CA LEU A 367 -15.44 13.01 -11.95
C LEU A 367 -14.77 13.72 -10.77
N ASP A 368 -14.84 13.17 -9.56
CA ASP A 368 -14.07 13.69 -8.42
C ASP A 368 -12.56 13.50 -8.60
N GLU A 369 -12.13 12.43 -9.23
CA GLU A 369 -10.72 12.21 -9.59
C GLU A 369 -10.26 13.13 -10.73
N VAL A 370 -11.18 13.66 -11.51
CA VAL A 370 -10.88 14.70 -12.51
C VAL A 370 -10.84 16.09 -11.86
N ALA A 371 -11.69 16.33 -10.87
CA ALA A 371 -11.84 17.63 -10.22
C ALA A 371 -10.76 17.93 -9.17
N LEU A 372 -10.39 16.94 -8.35
CA LEU A 372 -9.43 17.12 -7.26
C LEU A 372 -8.03 17.60 -7.72
N PRO A 373 -7.43 17.10 -8.82
CA PRO A 373 -6.19 17.66 -9.34
C PRO A 373 -6.25 19.14 -9.73
N VAL A 374 -7.42 19.62 -10.17
CA VAL A 374 -7.64 21.06 -10.46
C VAL A 374 -7.58 21.87 -9.18
N LEU A 375 -8.25 21.42 -8.12
CA LEU A 375 -8.23 22.07 -6.81
C LEU A 375 -6.81 22.13 -6.24
N PHE A 376 -6.07 21.05 -6.37
CA PHE A 376 -4.68 20.99 -5.93
C PHE A 376 -3.78 21.94 -6.72
N ALA A 377 -3.91 21.98 -8.06
CA ALA A 377 -3.19 22.92 -8.91
C ALA A 377 -3.51 24.37 -8.57
N ALA A 378 -4.81 24.70 -8.34
CA ALA A 378 -5.24 26.04 -7.95
C ALA A 378 -4.64 26.46 -6.61
N LYS A 379 -4.59 25.53 -5.63
CA LYS A 379 -3.98 25.81 -4.31
C LYS A 379 -2.49 26.02 -4.39
N LEU A 380 -1.77 25.21 -5.17
CA LEU A 380 -0.32 25.39 -5.39
C LEU A 380 -0.03 26.69 -6.15
N HIS A 381 -0.89 27.07 -7.11
CA HIS A 381 -0.79 28.33 -7.83
C HIS A 381 -0.96 29.53 -6.89
N GLU A 382 -2.00 29.53 -6.07
CA GLU A 382 -2.27 30.57 -5.06
C GLU A 382 -1.07 30.81 -4.14
N GLN A 383 -0.36 29.75 -3.78
CA GLN A 383 0.84 29.82 -2.92
C GLN A 383 2.15 30.05 -3.66
N GLY A 384 2.15 30.19 -5.00
CA GLY A 384 3.35 30.38 -5.82
C GLY A 384 4.26 29.15 -5.88
N LEU A 385 3.74 27.94 -5.61
CA LEU A 385 4.53 26.71 -5.48
C LEU A 385 4.71 25.95 -6.79
N LEU A 386 4.01 26.31 -7.87
CA LEU A 386 4.11 25.61 -9.15
C LEU A 386 5.45 25.84 -9.86
N GLY A 387 6.07 27.03 -9.73
CA GLY A 387 7.35 27.35 -10.37
C GLY A 387 7.30 27.10 -11.88
N GLU A 388 8.29 26.39 -12.40
CA GLU A 388 8.42 26.09 -13.85
C GLU A 388 7.28 25.19 -14.38
N MET A 389 6.58 24.45 -13.51
CA MET A 389 5.45 23.60 -13.90
C MET A 389 4.15 24.40 -14.13
N GLN A 390 4.11 25.70 -13.81
CA GLN A 390 2.88 26.49 -13.86
C GLN A 390 2.14 26.36 -15.19
N GLY A 391 2.83 26.51 -16.31
CA GLY A 391 2.23 26.38 -17.64
C GLY A 391 1.65 24.99 -17.93
N ALA A 392 2.32 23.92 -17.44
CA ALA A 392 1.84 22.55 -17.57
C ALA A 392 0.62 22.29 -16.68
N ALA A 393 0.64 22.76 -15.44
CA ALA A 393 -0.47 22.64 -14.50
C ALA A 393 -1.73 23.38 -14.99
N ILE A 394 -1.58 24.57 -15.56
CA ILE A 394 -2.70 25.31 -16.18
C ILE A 394 -3.30 24.54 -17.35
N ARG A 395 -2.47 23.98 -18.25
CA ARG A 395 -2.96 23.16 -19.37
C ARG A 395 -3.68 21.90 -18.88
N MET A 396 -3.14 21.24 -17.86
CA MET A 396 -3.77 20.08 -17.21
C MET A 396 -5.16 20.48 -16.66
N ALA A 397 -5.23 21.56 -15.89
CA ALA A 397 -6.47 22.03 -15.29
C ALA A 397 -7.54 22.42 -16.34
N ARG A 398 -7.15 23.10 -17.43
CA ARG A 398 -8.05 23.43 -18.54
C ARG A 398 -8.68 22.21 -19.18
N LYS A 399 -7.90 21.16 -19.44
CA LYS A 399 -8.40 19.89 -19.99
C LYS A 399 -9.38 19.22 -19.02
N ALA A 400 -9.03 19.16 -17.74
CA ALA A 400 -9.88 18.56 -16.72
C ALA A 400 -11.20 19.32 -16.57
N LEU A 401 -11.18 20.66 -16.56
CA LEU A 401 -12.39 21.49 -16.49
C LEU A 401 -13.27 21.32 -17.73
N ALA A 402 -12.68 21.23 -18.92
CA ALA A 402 -13.42 20.93 -20.14
C ALA A 402 -14.09 19.54 -20.08
N PHE A 403 -13.38 18.55 -19.55
CA PHE A 403 -13.94 17.20 -19.36
C PHE A 403 -15.13 17.23 -18.37
N ILE A 404 -14.99 17.89 -17.23
CA ILE A 404 -16.06 18.05 -16.24
C ILE A 404 -17.28 18.74 -16.88
N ALA A 405 -17.07 19.83 -17.62
CA ALA A 405 -18.16 20.57 -18.27
C ALA A 405 -18.88 19.76 -19.34
N GLN A 406 -18.17 18.86 -20.03
CA GLN A 406 -18.73 18.04 -21.09
C GLN A 406 -19.49 16.82 -20.55
N TYR A 407 -19.01 16.17 -19.49
CA TYR A 407 -19.51 14.86 -19.04
C TYR A 407 -20.29 14.91 -17.72
N GLY A 408 -20.17 15.98 -16.92
CA GLY A 408 -20.94 16.16 -15.69
C GLY A 408 -22.42 16.53 -15.94
N PRO A 409 -23.25 16.58 -14.91
CA PRO A 409 -22.95 16.42 -13.48
C PRO A 409 -22.93 14.95 -12.97
N ALA A 410 -23.38 13.99 -13.78
CA ALA A 410 -23.39 12.58 -13.43
C ALA A 410 -22.04 11.93 -13.71
N SER A 411 -21.53 11.16 -12.77
CA SER A 411 -20.30 10.42 -12.94
C SER A 411 -20.57 8.97 -13.41
N PRO A 412 -19.75 8.40 -14.31
CA PRO A 412 -19.83 6.99 -14.69
C PRO A 412 -19.64 6.03 -13.50
N GLN A 413 -18.87 6.42 -12.50
CA GLN A 413 -18.76 5.73 -11.22
C GLN A 413 -18.86 6.75 -10.06
N ASP A 414 -19.46 6.31 -8.95
CA ASP A 414 -19.40 7.06 -7.70
C ASP A 414 -18.03 6.85 -7.01
N ARG A 415 -17.77 7.60 -5.93
CA ARG A 415 -16.50 7.46 -5.17
C ARG A 415 -16.26 6.06 -4.59
N TRP A 416 -17.29 5.22 -4.52
CA TRP A 416 -17.19 3.83 -4.08
C TRP A 416 -16.90 2.85 -5.24
N GLU A 417 -16.79 3.39 -6.47
CA GLU A 417 -16.42 2.63 -7.68
C GLU A 417 -17.47 1.59 -8.09
N GLU A 418 -18.73 1.81 -7.72
CA GLU A 418 -19.80 0.82 -7.88
C GLU A 418 -20.88 1.24 -8.88
N ASN A 419 -21.31 2.50 -8.87
CA ASN A 419 -22.54 2.90 -9.56
C ASN A 419 -22.42 4.25 -10.28
N ALA A 420 -23.09 4.35 -11.44
CA ALA A 420 -23.21 5.59 -12.20
C ALA A 420 -24.35 6.48 -11.67
N GLY A 421 -24.15 7.79 -11.68
CA GLY A 421 -25.17 8.75 -11.30
C GLY A 421 -24.62 10.04 -10.72
N ILE A 422 -25.52 10.84 -10.12
CA ILE A 422 -25.16 12.06 -9.42
C ILE A 422 -24.88 11.71 -7.95
N ASN A 423 -23.63 11.84 -7.56
CA ASN A 423 -23.17 11.66 -6.18
C ASN A 423 -22.89 13.03 -5.57
N PRO A 424 -23.39 13.35 -4.35
CA PRO A 424 -23.23 14.67 -3.75
C PRO A 424 -21.77 15.08 -3.54
N PHE A 425 -20.88 14.14 -3.16
CA PHE A 425 -19.47 14.43 -3.02
C PHE A 425 -18.83 14.79 -4.37
N THR A 426 -18.99 13.94 -5.38
CA THR A 426 -18.43 14.14 -6.72
C THR A 426 -18.93 15.43 -7.37
N LEU A 427 -20.22 15.73 -7.21
CA LEU A 427 -20.83 16.97 -7.70
C LEU A 427 -20.24 18.20 -7.00
N SER A 428 -20.14 18.17 -5.66
CA SER A 428 -19.59 19.29 -4.89
C SER A 428 -18.12 19.56 -5.24
N VAL A 429 -17.30 18.52 -5.41
CA VAL A 429 -15.89 18.66 -5.82
C VAL A 429 -15.78 19.21 -7.25
N SER A 430 -16.68 18.80 -8.16
CA SER A 430 -16.73 19.30 -9.54
C SER A 430 -17.11 20.78 -9.59
N ILE A 431 -18.13 21.21 -8.82
CA ILE A 431 -18.50 22.63 -8.65
C ILE A 431 -17.31 23.43 -8.10
N ALA A 432 -16.67 22.93 -7.05
CA ALA A 432 -15.51 23.59 -6.45
C ALA A 432 -14.34 23.74 -7.45
N ALA A 433 -14.10 22.73 -8.29
CA ALA A 433 -13.04 22.77 -9.31
C ALA A 433 -13.34 23.82 -10.41
N LEU A 434 -14.58 23.89 -10.89
CA LEU A 434 -15.01 24.94 -11.85
C LEU A 434 -14.75 26.33 -11.29
N VAL A 435 -15.18 26.59 -10.06
CA VAL A 435 -14.99 27.87 -9.37
C VAL A 435 -13.50 28.17 -9.11
N ALA A 436 -12.73 27.18 -8.64
CA ALA A 436 -11.32 27.37 -8.33
C ALA A 436 -10.50 27.64 -9.60
N GLY A 437 -10.75 26.91 -10.69
CA GLY A 437 -10.08 27.12 -11.97
C GLY A 437 -10.38 28.49 -12.58
N ALA A 438 -11.64 28.95 -12.50
CA ALA A 438 -12.07 30.28 -12.92
C ALA A 438 -11.37 31.40 -12.09
N LYS A 439 -11.36 31.26 -10.76
CA LYS A 439 -10.74 32.24 -9.83
C LYS A 439 -9.22 32.26 -9.91
N ALA A 440 -8.58 31.12 -10.15
CA ALA A 440 -7.12 31.04 -10.32
C ALA A 440 -6.61 31.62 -11.66
N GLY A 441 -7.52 32.04 -12.55
CA GLY A 441 -7.15 32.58 -13.88
C GLY A 441 -6.65 31.49 -14.84
N PHE A 442 -7.05 30.24 -14.66
CA PHE A 442 -6.67 29.16 -15.56
C PHE A 442 -7.44 29.19 -16.88
N LEU A 443 -8.59 29.85 -16.93
CA LEU A 443 -9.48 29.91 -18.09
C LEU A 443 -9.43 31.29 -18.76
N GLU A 444 -9.67 31.34 -20.08
CA GLU A 444 -9.92 32.57 -20.81
C GLU A 444 -11.29 33.15 -20.41
N GLU A 445 -11.55 34.45 -20.68
CA GLU A 445 -12.72 35.14 -20.10
C GLU A 445 -14.07 34.47 -20.45
N GLY A 446 -14.24 34.00 -21.69
CA GLY A 446 -15.50 33.31 -22.10
C GLY A 446 -15.67 31.97 -21.41
N ASP A 447 -14.61 31.16 -21.31
CA ASP A 447 -14.61 29.85 -20.63
C ASP A 447 -14.78 30.03 -19.12
N LYS A 448 -14.19 31.07 -18.55
CA LYS A 448 -14.32 31.43 -17.14
C LYS A 448 -15.79 31.72 -16.79
N GLN A 449 -16.46 32.56 -17.57
CA GLN A 449 -17.88 32.88 -17.31
C GLN A 449 -18.76 31.62 -17.45
N TYR A 450 -18.52 30.82 -18.50
CA TYR A 450 -19.23 29.56 -18.68
C TYR A 450 -19.03 28.59 -17.50
N ALA A 451 -17.81 28.44 -17.00
CA ALA A 451 -17.51 27.59 -15.85
C ALA A 451 -18.23 28.06 -14.57
N LEU A 452 -18.30 29.37 -14.34
CA LEU A 452 -19.03 29.93 -13.20
C LEU A 452 -20.56 29.75 -13.34
N ASP A 453 -21.13 30.01 -14.52
CA ASP A 453 -22.57 29.83 -14.78
C ASP A 453 -22.96 28.35 -14.63
N LEU A 454 -22.11 27.42 -15.07
CA LEU A 454 -22.31 25.98 -14.92
C LEU A 454 -22.24 25.54 -13.45
N ALA A 455 -21.28 26.08 -12.70
CA ALA A 455 -21.15 25.84 -11.27
C ALA A 455 -22.39 26.34 -10.49
N ASP A 456 -22.89 27.51 -10.83
CA ASP A 456 -24.08 28.08 -10.22
C ASP A 456 -25.33 27.24 -10.55
N ASP A 457 -25.55 26.83 -11.82
CA ASP A 457 -26.64 25.94 -12.22
C ASP A 457 -26.62 24.60 -11.46
N TRP A 458 -25.45 23.99 -11.35
CA TRP A 458 -25.35 22.74 -10.61
C TRP A 458 -25.56 22.91 -9.10
N ASN A 459 -25.06 24.00 -8.53
CA ASN A 459 -25.26 24.31 -7.12
C ASN A 459 -26.74 24.56 -6.78
N GLU A 460 -27.48 25.30 -7.64
CA GLU A 460 -28.92 25.52 -7.48
C GLU A 460 -29.73 24.22 -7.55
N ARG A 461 -29.30 23.26 -8.35
CA ARG A 461 -29.98 21.97 -8.53
C ARG A 461 -29.56 20.88 -7.56
N LEU A 462 -28.43 21.02 -6.85
CA LEU A 462 -27.81 19.99 -6.02
C LEU A 462 -28.83 19.33 -5.08
N GLU A 463 -29.53 20.13 -4.29
CA GLU A 463 -30.52 19.59 -3.34
C GLU A 463 -31.70 18.90 -4.04
N SER A 464 -32.15 19.42 -5.18
CA SER A 464 -33.21 18.77 -5.96
C SER A 464 -32.80 17.42 -6.51
N TRP A 465 -31.50 17.20 -6.73
CA TRP A 465 -30.97 15.97 -7.27
C TRP A 465 -30.65 14.93 -6.19
N VAL A 466 -30.10 15.35 -5.04
CA VAL A 466 -29.51 14.41 -4.08
C VAL A 466 -29.94 14.59 -2.62
N TYR A 467 -30.82 15.57 -2.30
CA TYR A 467 -31.37 15.74 -0.95
C TYR A 467 -32.79 15.18 -0.85
N VAL A 468 -33.06 14.34 0.16
CA VAL A 468 -34.36 13.73 0.41
C VAL A 468 -34.89 14.08 1.80
N LYS A 469 -36.20 14.08 1.97
CA LYS A 469 -36.89 14.33 3.24
C LYS A 469 -37.97 13.28 3.47
N ASP A 470 -38.44 13.18 4.73
CA ASP A 470 -39.56 12.34 5.14
C ASP A 470 -39.37 10.86 4.84
N THR A 471 -38.10 10.43 4.79
CA THR A 471 -37.74 9.01 4.61
C THR A 471 -37.89 8.21 5.90
N LYS A 472 -37.83 6.89 5.81
CA LYS A 472 -37.77 6.02 7.00
C LYS A 472 -36.53 6.34 7.84
N LEU A 473 -35.38 6.56 7.19
CA LEU A 473 -34.11 6.90 7.85
C LEU A 473 -34.21 8.22 8.63
N ASP A 474 -34.83 9.25 8.04
CA ASP A 474 -35.00 10.54 8.71
C ASP A 474 -35.77 10.40 10.00
N ARG A 475 -36.86 9.61 9.97
CA ARG A 475 -37.68 9.36 11.17
C ARG A 475 -36.93 8.53 12.23
N GLU A 476 -36.14 7.55 11.81
CA GLU A 476 -35.35 6.71 12.73
C GLU A 476 -34.22 7.51 13.39
N LEU A 477 -33.59 8.43 12.67
CA LEU A 477 -32.50 9.25 13.18
C LEU A 477 -32.95 10.59 13.78
N GLY A 478 -34.23 10.98 13.62
CA GLY A 478 -34.75 12.26 14.10
C GLY A 478 -34.16 13.49 13.39
N ILE A 479 -33.91 13.37 12.07
CA ILE A 479 -33.38 14.46 11.22
C ILE A 479 -34.42 14.92 10.21
N ASP A 480 -34.27 16.17 9.72
CA ASP A 480 -35.20 16.78 8.77
C ASP A 480 -35.04 16.29 7.32
N GLY A 481 -33.94 15.59 7.03
CA GLY A 481 -33.59 15.06 5.73
C GLY A 481 -32.10 14.80 5.60
N HIS A 482 -31.70 14.18 4.50
CA HIS A 482 -30.29 13.81 4.27
C HIS A 482 -29.95 13.80 2.78
N TYR A 483 -28.66 13.90 2.47
CA TYR A 483 -28.14 13.64 1.14
C TYR A 483 -28.05 12.14 0.90
N VAL A 484 -28.57 11.67 -0.23
CA VAL A 484 -28.44 10.26 -0.65
C VAL A 484 -27.04 10.00 -1.16
N ARG A 485 -26.55 8.76 -1.01
CA ARG A 485 -25.25 8.36 -1.58
C ARG A 485 -25.19 8.63 -3.08
N LEU A 486 -26.24 8.32 -3.82
CA LEU A 486 -26.27 8.43 -5.27
C LEU A 486 -27.71 8.60 -5.77
N ASN A 487 -27.89 9.46 -6.78
CA ASN A 487 -29.08 9.49 -7.63
C ASN A 487 -28.70 8.93 -9.02
N PRO A 488 -29.17 7.75 -9.41
CA PRO A 488 -28.88 7.16 -10.72
C PRO A 488 -29.64 7.84 -11.88
N ASN A 489 -30.62 8.70 -11.56
CA ASN A 489 -31.40 9.45 -12.54
C ASN A 489 -30.91 10.89 -12.59
N SER A 490 -30.65 11.41 -13.76
CA SER A 490 -30.20 12.80 -13.97
C SER A 490 -31.25 13.86 -13.71
N HIS A 491 -32.46 13.55 -13.17
CA HIS A 491 -33.57 14.45 -13.20
C HIS A 491 -34.12 14.91 -11.84
N SER A 492 -34.12 14.11 -10.81
CA SER A 492 -34.54 14.52 -9.46
C SER A 492 -34.52 13.35 -8.46
N ALA A 493 -34.10 13.55 -7.22
CA ALA A 493 -34.23 12.61 -6.11
C ALA A 493 -35.69 12.31 -5.69
N ARG A 494 -36.64 12.99 -6.27
CA ARG A 494 -38.07 12.79 -6.01
C ARG A 494 -38.66 11.53 -6.64
N PHE A 495 -37.95 10.89 -7.57
CA PHE A 495 -38.40 9.67 -8.23
C PHE A 495 -37.89 8.45 -7.48
N GLY A 496 -38.74 7.94 -6.63
CA GLY A 496 -38.63 6.58 -6.10
C GLY A 496 -37.28 6.19 -5.47
N ASP A 497 -37.36 5.22 -4.64
CA ASP A 497 -36.19 4.56 -4.08
C ASP A 497 -35.58 3.64 -5.15
N VAL A 498 -34.30 3.79 -5.44
CA VAL A 498 -33.58 2.95 -6.38
C VAL A 498 -32.71 1.97 -5.60
N MET A 499 -32.84 0.71 -5.95
CA MET A 499 -32.05 -0.35 -5.35
C MET A 499 -30.73 -0.51 -6.10
N LEU A 500 -29.62 -0.26 -5.42
CA LEU A 500 -28.28 -0.43 -5.95
C LEU A 500 -27.69 -1.76 -5.50
N ARG A 501 -26.85 -2.35 -6.31
CA ARG A 501 -26.07 -3.53 -5.97
C ARG A 501 -24.66 -3.11 -5.57
N ASN A 502 -24.23 -3.49 -4.38
CA ASN A 502 -22.85 -3.31 -3.99
C ASN A 502 -21.95 -4.50 -4.45
N ARG A 503 -20.65 -4.41 -4.22
CA ARG A 503 -19.68 -5.46 -4.58
C ARG A 503 -19.96 -6.81 -3.91
N ASN A 504 -20.59 -6.82 -2.75
CA ASN A 504 -21.02 -8.05 -2.05
C ASN A 504 -22.31 -8.62 -2.64
N ASN A 505 -22.81 -8.08 -3.75
CA ASN A 505 -24.07 -8.46 -4.39
C ASN A 505 -25.32 -8.22 -3.54
N GLU A 506 -25.21 -7.39 -2.52
CA GLU A 506 -26.32 -6.95 -1.68
C GLU A 506 -27.07 -5.81 -2.36
N THR A 507 -28.37 -5.78 -2.18
CA THR A 507 -29.21 -4.73 -2.73
C THR A 507 -29.50 -3.69 -1.64
N ILE A 508 -29.10 -2.44 -1.90
CA ILE A 508 -29.20 -1.33 -0.94
C ILE A 508 -30.04 -0.21 -1.55
N SER A 509 -30.98 0.33 -0.76
CA SER A 509 -31.78 1.48 -1.15
C SER A 509 -30.95 2.76 -1.20
N THR A 510 -31.05 3.55 -2.27
CA THR A 510 -30.38 4.86 -2.38
C THR A 510 -30.83 5.84 -1.29
N ARG A 511 -32.05 5.70 -0.77
CA ARG A 511 -32.59 6.52 0.32
C ARG A 511 -32.17 6.09 1.71
N ALA A 512 -31.62 4.89 1.85
CA ALA A 512 -31.10 4.38 3.11
C ALA A 512 -29.62 4.70 3.34
N LEU A 513 -28.93 5.27 2.35
CA LEU A 513 -27.51 5.58 2.41
C LEU A 513 -27.30 7.09 2.52
N LEU A 514 -26.48 7.51 3.48
CA LEU A 514 -26.01 8.89 3.60
C LEU A 514 -24.99 9.18 2.49
N GLY A 515 -25.08 10.36 1.90
CA GLY A 515 -24.17 10.87 0.87
C GLY A 515 -22.86 11.40 1.42
#